data_5be7a913018992e8c1b3c29db37f891c
#
_entry.id   5be7a913018992e8c1b3c29db37f891c
#
_cell.length_a   1.000
_cell.length_b   1.000
_cell.length_c   1.000
_cell.angle_alpha   90.00
_cell.angle_beta   90.00
_cell.angle_gamma   90.00
#
_symmetry.space_group_name_H-M   'P 1'
#
loop_
_entity.id
_entity.type
_entity.pdbx_description
1 polymer ?
#
loop_
_entity_poly.entity_id
_entity_poly.type
_entity_poly.pdbx_seq_one_letter_code
_entity_poly.pdbx_strand_id
1 'polypeptide(L)'
;MISVEHELIRYIYDRTGYYDYVQALPGGERRKANLDLLRERAVAYAAGSYSSLFDFMRYIEQLKKNQIDFGEAVMPENDKGRVRIMSIHKSKGLEYPIVILAGLGKKFNFQDSISKLVMH
;
A
#
# COMPACT_ATOMS: atom_id res chain seq x y z
N MET A 1 24.15 5.00 2.52
CA MET A 1 24.12 5.55 3.90
C MET A 1 22.83 5.02 4.53
N ILE A 2 22.91 4.28 5.63
CA ILE A 2 21.74 3.77 6.34
C ILE A 2 21.16 4.93 7.14
N SER A 3 19.86 5.19 7.02
CA SER A 3 19.24 6.33 7.72
C SER A 3 18.95 6.00 9.19
N VAL A 4 18.90 7.02 10.03
CA VAL A 4 18.59 6.90 11.46
C VAL A 4 17.20 6.31 11.66
N GLU A 5 16.23 6.70 10.82
CA GLU A 5 14.84 6.22 10.85
C GLU A 5 14.77 4.72 10.59
N HIS A 6 15.51 4.24 9.58
CA HIS A 6 15.59 2.82 9.25
C HIS A 6 16.21 2.00 10.41
N GLU A 7 17.31 2.49 10.99
CA GLU A 7 17.96 1.83 12.12
C GLU A 7 17.04 1.79 13.35
N LEU A 8 16.32 2.88 13.61
CA LEU A 8 15.37 2.95 14.72
C LEU A 8 14.21 1.95 14.53
N ILE A 9 13.63 1.88 13.34
CA ILE A 9 12.55 0.91 13.04
C ILE A 9 13.06 -0.52 13.22
N ARG A 10 14.25 -0.82 12.71
CA ARG A 10 14.86 -2.14 12.89
C ARG A 10 15.10 -2.45 14.36
N TYR A 11 15.69 -1.50 15.11
CA TYR A 11 15.92 -1.67 16.54
C TYR A 11 14.63 -1.93 17.31
N ILE A 12 13.54 -1.22 16.99
CA ILE A 12 12.23 -1.45 17.62
C ILE A 12 11.73 -2.87 17.31
N TYR A 13 11.84 -3.34 16.07
CA TYR A 13 11.41 -4.68 15.69
C TYR A 13 12.20 -5.75 16.45
N ASP A 14 13.53 -5.63 16.46
CA ASP A 14 14.41 -6.59 17.14
C ASP A 14 14.19 -6.57 18.67
N ARG A 15 14.01 -5.39 19.26
CA ARG A 15 13.86 -5.24 20.70
C ARG A 15 12.53 -5.70 21.25
N THR A 16 11.47 -5.51 20.47
CA THR A 16 10.10 -5.87 20.89
C THR A 16 9.65 -7.25 20.41
N GLY A 17 10.36 -7.87 19.47
CA GLY A 17 9.91 -9.08 18.79
C GLY A 17 8.63 -8.88 17.96
N TYR A 18 8.25 -7.62 17.71
CA TYR A 18 6.98 -7.29 17.04
C TYR A 18 6.91 -7.85 15.62
N TYR A 19 8.04 -7.88 14.92
CA TYR A 19 8.13 -8.41 13.56
C TYR A 19 7.76 -9.89 13.50
N ASP A 20 8.28 -10.71 14.40
CA ASP A 20 7.98 -12.14 14.49
C ASP A 20 6.56 -12.37 15.03
N TYR A 21 6.14 -11.56 15.99
CA TYR A 21 4.78 -11.61 16.53
C TYR A 21 3.71 -11.43 15.45
N VAL A 22 3.84 -10.40 14.60
CA VAL A 22 2.83 -10.16 13.55
C VAL A 22 2.85 -11.25 12.48
N GLN A 23 3.98 -11.91 12.24
CA GLN A 23 4.09 -13.02 11.31
C GLN A 23 3.29 -14.24 11.79
N ALA A 24 3.21 -14.47 13.10
CA ALA A 24 2.45 -15.57 13.70
C ALA A 24 0.92 -15.34 13.68
N LEU A 25 0.46 -14.14 13.40
CA LEU A 25 -0.97 -13.82 13.34
C LEU A 25 -1.62 -14.27 12.01
N PRO A 26 -2.96 -14.44 11.96
CA PRO A 26 -3.66 -14.66 10.71
C PRO A 26 -3.34 -13.54 9.69
N GLY A 27 -2.93 -13.92 8.47
CA GLY A 27 -2.45 -12.98 7.45
C GLY A 27 -1.07 -12.38 7.77
N GLY A 28 -0.26 -13.09 8.55
CA GLY A 28 1.04 -12.65 9.04
C GLY A 28 2.03 -12.29 7.94
N GLU A 29 2.06 -13.03 6.83
CA GLU A 29 2.91 -12.71 5.68
C GLU A 29 2.63 -11.31 5.13
N ARG A 30 1.35 -10.94 4.99
CA ARG A 30 0.95 -9.62 4.52
C ARG A 30 1.31 -8.52 5.51
N ARG A 31 1.12 -8.79 6.82
CA ARG A 31 1.49 -7.84 7.88
C ARG A 31 2.99 -7.60 7.90
N LYS A 32 3.78 -8.65 7.76
CA LYS A 32 5.24 -8.58 7.66
C LYS A 32 5.66 -7.78 6.43
N ALA A 33 5.08 -8.06 5.26
CA ALA A 33 5.36 -7.31 4.04
C ALA A 33 5.04 -5.80 4.19
N ASN A 34 3.98 -5.43 4.92
CA ASN A 34 3.67 -4.04 5.24
C ASN A 34 4.71 -3.40 6.18
N LEU A 35 5.26 -4.16 7.13
CA LEU A 35 6.35 -3.69 7.99
C LEU A 35 7.65 -3.48 7.19
N ASP A 36 7.94 -4.37 6.24
CA ASP A 36 9.07 -4.22 5.33
C ASP A 36 8.90 -3.00 4.43
N LEU A 37 7.69 -2.78 3.90
CA LEU A 37 7.36 -1.60 3.12
C LEU A 37 7.55 -0.30 3.93
N LEU A 38 7.15 -0.27 5.20
CA LEU A 38 7.40 0.88 6.07
C LEU A 38 8.90 1.17 6.19
N ARG A 39 9.71 0.12 6.36
CA ARG A 39 11.17 0.25 6.44
C ARG A 39 11.77 0.78 5.14
N GLU A 40 11.33 0.28 3.98
CA GLU A 40 11.75 0.78 2.67
C GLU A 40 11.39 2.26 2.48
N ARG A 41 10.19 2.66 2.92
CA ARG A 41 9.75 4.07 2.88
C ARG A 41 10.60 4.97 3.74
N ALA A 42 11.03 4.51 4.92
CA ALA A 42 11.94 5.26 5.76
C ALA A 42 13.30 5.49 5.08
N VAL A 43 13.83 4.46 4.41
CA VAL A 43 15.07 4.59 3.62
C VAL A 43 14.89 5.58 2.46
N ALA A 44 13.80 5.46 1.70
CA ALA A 44 13.52 6.35 0.57
C ALA A 44 13.33 7.81 1.00
N TYR A 45 12.66 8.02 2.14
CA TYR A 45 12.47 9.36 2.71
C TYR A 45 13.80 10.00 3.10
N ALA A 46 14.69 9.24 3.74
CA ALA A 46 15.98 9.73 4.15
C ALA A 46 16.96 10.01 2.99
N ALA A 47 16.74 9.41 1.82
CA ALA A 47 17.53 9.68 0.62
C ALA A 47 17.25 11.07 0.01
N GLY A 48 16.12 11.69 0.34
CA GLY A 48 15.71 13.02 -0.12
C GLY A 48 15.98 14.09 0.92
N SER A 49 17.13 14.79 0.92
CA SER A 49 17.49 15.98 1.74
C SER A 49 17.24 15.89 3.26
N TYR A 50 18.17 16.37 4.05
CA TYR A 50 18.18 16.62 5.50
C TYR A 50 16.82 16.44 6.24
N SER A 51 16.37 15.22 6.41
CA SER A 51 15.17 14.90 7.13
C SER A 51 15.50 14.40 8.53
N SER A 52 14.92 15.02 9.54
CA SER A 52 15.01 14.54 10.92
C SER A 52 13.93 13.48 11.17
N LEU A 53 14.11 12.68 12.23
CA LEU A 53 13.07 11.75 12.70
C LEU A 53 11.72 12.45 12.91
N PHE A 54 11.74 13.71 13.38
CA PHE A 54 10.53 14.51 13.55
C PHE A 54 9.83 14.80 12.23
N ASP A 55 10.58 15.12 11.18
CA ASP A 55 10.01 15.36 9.85
C ASP A 55 9.44 14.08 9.24
N PHE A 56 10.08 12.94 9.47
CA PHE A 56 9.56 11.64 9.07
C PHE A 56 8.24 11.32 9.78
N MET A 57 8.14 11.54 11.09
CA MET A 57 6.89 11.35 11.84
C MET A 57 5.78 12.24 11.31
N ARG A 58 6.08 13.50 11.05
CA ARG A 58 5.13 14.47 10.47
C ARG A 58 4.68 14.06 9.07
N TYR A 59 5.58 13.55 8.26
CA TYR A 59 5.27 12.98 6.94
C TYR A 59 4.28 11.82 7.07
N ILE A 60 4.51 10.86 7.95
CA ILE A 60 3.60 9.73 8.20
C ILE A 60 2.22 10.21 8.67
N GLU A 61 2.16 11.22 9.55
CA GLU A 61 0.90 11.81 10.01
C GLU A 61 0.13 12.48 8.87
N GLN A 62 0.81 13.21 7.99
CA GLN A 62 0.18 13.82 6.81
C GLN A 62 -0.39 12.78 5.86
N LEU A 63 0.31 11.67 5.66
CA LEU A 63 -0.18 10.56 4.84
C LEU A 63 -1.47 9.97 5.41
N LYS A 64 -1.51 9.74 6.72
CA LYS A 64 -2.72 9.27 7.40
C LYS A 64 -3.88 10.26 7.27
N LYS A 65 -3.62 11.54 7.47
CA LYS A 65 -4.63 12.60 7.39
C LYS A 65 -5.22 12.76 6.00
N ASN A 66 -4.40 12.64 4.97
CA ASN A 66 -4.82 12.80 3.59
C ASN A 66 -5.36 11.50 2.98
N GLN A 67 -5.49 10.42 3.77
CA GLN A 67 -5.91 9.09 3.30
C GLN A 67 -5.13 8.62 2.06
N ILE A 68 -3.88 9.06 1.94
CA ILE A 68 -3.00 8.62 0.86
C ILE A 68 -2.66 7.16 1.13
N ASP A 69 -3.36 6.27 0.42
CA ASP A 69 -3.08 4.85 0.42
C ASP A 69 -1.90 4.60 -0.53
N PHE A 70 -0.75 4.27 0.03
CA PHE A 70 0.42 3.86 -0.78
C PHE A 70 0.29 2.46 -1.37
N GLY A 71 -0.88 1.86 -1.24
CA GLY A 71 -1.09 0.45 -1.54
C GLY A 71 -0.50 -0.45 -0.44
N GLU A 72 -1.06 -1.63 -0.36
CA GLU A 72 -0.49 -2.70 0.46
C GLU A 72 0.79 -3.19 -0.20
N ALA A 73 1.69 -3.75 0.61
CA ALA A 73 2.86 -4.43 0.08
C ALA A 73 2.44 -5.45 -0.98
N VAL A 74 3.01 -5.32 -2.18
CA VAL A 74 2.80 -6.29 -3.25
C VAL A 74 3.45 -7.59 -2.79
N MET A 75 2.64 -8.57 -2.41
CA MET A 75 3.14 -9.90 -2.11
C MET A 75 3.80 -10.47 -3.36
N PRO A 76 5.03 -11.01 -3.26
CA PRO A 76 5.63 -11.70 -4.40
C PRO A 76 4.66 -12.77 -4.90
N GLU A 77 4.56 -12.88 -6.22
CA GLU A 77 3.60 -13.71 -6.96
C GLU A 77 3.75 -15.22 -6.72
N ASN A 78 3.54 -15.69 -5.50
CA ASN A 78 3.19 -17.08 -5.26
C ASN A 78 1.67 -17.30 -5.36
N ASP A 79 1.07 -16.63 -6.34
CA ASP A 79 -0.39 -16.57 -6.55
C ASP A 79 -0.94 -17.78 -7.33
N LYS A 80 -0.19 -18.85 -7.43
CA LYS A 80 -0.68 -20.08 -8.04
C LYS A 80 -1.86 -20.62 -7.23
N GLY A 81 -3.06 -20.51 -7.82
CA GLY A 81 -4.29 -21.07 -7.25
C GLY A 81 -5.16 -20.07 -6.46
N ARG A 82 -4.91 -18.78 -6.51
CA ARG A 82 -5.75 -17.75 -5.88
C ARG A 82 -6.67 -17.05 -6.89
N VAL A 83 -7.90 -16.73 -6.45
CA VAL A 83 -8.82 -15.89 -7.21
C VAL A 83 -8.60 -14.42 -6.80
N ARG A 84 -8.30 -13.56 -7.77
CA ARG A 84 -8.17 -12.11 -7.56
C ARG A 84 -9.49 -11.42 -7.90
N ILE A 85 -9.99 -10.63 -6.96
CA ILE A 85 -11.17 -9.77 -7.17
C ILE A 85 -10.67 -8.33 -7.24
N MET A 86 -10.95 -7.65 -8.35
CA MET A 86 -10.51 -6.28 -8.56
C MET A 86 -11.47 -5.52 -9.47
N SER A 87 -11.36 -4.20 -9.51
CA SER A 87 -12.09 -3.37 -10.46
C SER A 87 -11.45 -3.45 -11.86
N ILE A 88 -12.25 -3.18 -12.91
CA ILE A 88 -11.77 -3.09 -14.30
C ILE A 88 -10.59 -2.09 -14.42
N HIS A 89 -10.65 -0.97 -13.69
CA HIS A 89 -9.58 0.02 -13.72
C HIS A 89 -8.26 -0.52 -13.13
N LYS A 90 -8.33 -1.34 -12.08
CA LYS A 90 -7.15 -1.96 -11.47
C LYS A 90 -6.56 -3.10 -12.31
N SER A 91 -7.35 -3.69 -13.23
CA SER A 91 -6.88 -4.74 -14.13
C SER A 91 -6.22 -4.20 -15.41
N LYS A 92 -6.27 -2.90 -15.65
CA LYS A 92 -5.70 -2.30 -16.86
C LYS A 92 -4.18 -2.56 -16.93
N GLY A 93 -3.75 -3.18 -18.02
CA GLY A 93 -2.35 -3.56 -18.25
C GLY A 93 -1.94 -4.90 -17.60
N LEU A 94 -2.88 -5.64 -17.01
CA LEU A 94 -2.64 -6.96 -16.43
C LEU A 94 -3.27 -8.04 -17.32
N GLU A 95 -2.61 -9.20 -17.40
CA GLU A 95 -3.08 -10.36 -18.16
C GLU A 95 -3.38 -11.52 -17.21
N TYR A 96 -4.51 -12.20 -17.44
CA TYR A 96 -4.93 -13.34 -16.64
C TYR A 96 -5.38 -14.49 -17.56
N PRO A 97 -5.01 -15.73 -17.24
CA PRO A 97 -5.43 -16.90 -18.04
C PRO A 97 -6.94 -17.14 -18.02
N ILE A 98 -7.62 -16.74 -16.95
CA ILE A 98 -9.07 -16.83 -16.81
C ILE A 98 -9.58 -15.53 -16.20
N VAL A 99 -10.58 -14.91 -16.84
CA VAL A 99 -11.21 -13.68 -16.38
C VAL A 99 -12.72 -13.91 -16.25
N ILE A 100 -13.27 -13.63 -15.07
CA ILE A 100 -14.72 -13.67 -14.83
C ILE A 100 -15.20 -12.23 -14.62
N LEU A 101 -16.00 -11.73 -15.53
CA LEU A 101 -16.58 -10.40 -15.44
C LEU A 101 -17.95 -10.48 -14.76
N ALA A 102 -18.05 -9.94 -13.54
CA ALA A 102 -19.26 -9.94 -12.74
C ALA A 102 -20.00 -8.60 -12.83
N GLY A 103 -21.33 -8.63 -12.70
CA GLY A 103 -22.15 -7.42 -12.61
C GLY A 103 -22.50 -6.76 -13.94
N LEU A 104 -22.39 -7.47 -15.06
CA LEU A 104 -22.75 -6.98 -16.41
C LEU A 104 -24.22 -6.54 -16.55
N GLY A 105 -25.11 -7.01 -15.68
CA GLY A 105 -26.53 -6.61 -15.67
C GLY A 105 -26.80 -5.26 -14.98
N LYS A 106 -25.81 -4.60 -14.39
CA LYS A 106 -25.99 -3.26 -13.81
C LYS A 106 -26.15 -2.24 -14.93
N LYS A 107 -27.20 -1.42 -14.86
CA LYS A 107 -27.35 -0.26 -15.72
C LYS A 107 -26.21 0.70 -15.52
N PHE A 108 -25.67 1.28 -16.61
CA PHE A 108 -24.68 2.35 -16.51
C PHE A 108 -25.29 3.55 -15.79
N ASN A 109 -24.54 4.11 -14.85
CA ASN A 109 -24.91 5.36 -14.21
C ASN A 109 -24.49 6.52 -15.13
N PHE A 110 -25.47 7.14 -15.78
CA PHE A 110 -25.23 8.31 -16.66
C PHE A 110 -25.24 9.65 -15.90
N GLN A 111 -25.27 9.65 -14.57
CA GLN A 111 -25.32 10.88 -13.79
C GLN A 111 -24.10 11.78 -14.05
N ASP A 112 -22.94 11.21 -14.31
CA ASP A 112 -21.73 11.98 -14.61
C ASP A 112 -21.77 12.65 -16.00
N SER A 113 -22.59 12.15 -16.92
CA SER A 113 -22.77 12.75 -18.25
C SER A 113 -23.80 13.88 -18.26
N ILE A 114 -24.57 14.03 -17.18
CA ILE A 114 -25.63 15.06 -17.05
C ILE A 114 -25.14 16.24 -16.19
N SER A 115 -24.00 16.09 -15.50
CA SER A 115 -23.40 17.21 -14.76
C SER A 115 -22.99 18.32 -15.75
N LYS A 116 -23.69 19.45 -15.69
CA LYS A 116 -23.37 20.64 -16.48
C LYS A 116 -21.91 20.98 -16.32
N LEU A 117 -21.17 20.98 -17.43
CA LEU A 117 -19.86 21.64 -17.54
C LEU A 117 -20.02 23.10 -17.10
N VAL A 118 -19.60 23.40 -15.89
CA VAL A 118 -19.43 24.80 -15.49
C VAL A 118 -18.08 25.22 -16.07
N MET A 119 -18.13 25.87 -17.22
CA MET A 119 -16.96 26.58 -17.75
C MET A 119 -16.77 27.85 -16.92
N HIS A 120 -15.61 27.96 -16.31
CA HIS A 120 -15.05 29.20 -15.82
C HIS A 120 -14.05 29.72 -16.82
#